data_89925031d0e61271f2236b5901ba1387
#
_entry.id   89925031d0e61271f2236b5901ba1387
#
_cell.length_a   1.000
_cell.length_b   1.000
_cell.length_c   1.000
_cell.angle_alpha   90.00
_cell.angle_beta   90.00
_cell.angle_gamma   90.00
#
_symmetry.space_group_name_H-M   'P 1'
#
loop_
_entity.id
_entity.type
_entity.pdbx_description
1 polymer ?
#
loop_
_entity_poly.entity_id
_entity_poly.type
_entity_poly.pdbx_seq_one_letter_code
_entity_poly.pdbx_strand_id
1 'polypeptide(L)'
;MNEVTIYTDGGCSGNPGPGGWGVVVIFNGEAKQLSGGEKNTTNNRMELTAAINALSIVKNTKEFSGLPVKINIDSQYVKNGITVWIKNWKLKGWKTADKKPVKNQDLWIQLDELNSALDVSWNWVKGHAGIEYNEICDQLCQKEIAKNR
;
A
#
# COMPACT_ATOMS: atom_id res chain seq x y z
N MET A 1 7.23 23.86 -0.34
CA MET A 1 7.97 22.64 -0.05
C MET A 1 7.41 21.47 -0.82
N ASN A 2 8.29 20.75 -1.43
CA ASN A 2 7.86 19.67 -2.31
C ASN A 2 7.80 18.35 -1.56
N GLU A 3 6.61 17.82 -1.48
CA GLU A 3 6.35 16.53 -0.85
C GLU A 3 5.50 15.70 -1.80
N VAL A 4 5.79 14.42 -1.91
CA VAL A 4 4.95 13.50 -2.67
C VAL A 4 3.86 12.98 -1.72
N THR A 5 2.61 13.18 -2.09
CA THR A 5 1.47 12.73 -1.29
C THR A 5 0.80 11.55 -2.00
N ILE A 6 0.52 10.49 -1.26
CA ILE A 6 -0.02 9.25 -1.81
C ILE A 6 -1.28 8.85 -1.04
N TYR A 7 -2.27 8.35 -1.78
CA TYR A 7 -3.44 7.67 -1.21
C TYR A 7 -3.51 6.27 -1.80
N THR A 8 -3.87 5.29 -1.01
CA THR A 8 -3.98 3.90 -1.45
C THR A 8 -5.24 3.24 -0.91
N ASP A 9 -5.72 2.23 -1.63
CA ASP A 9 -6.79 1.37 -1.16
C ASP A 9 -6.65 -0.01 -1.82
N GLY A 10 -7.11 -1.03 -1.13
CA GLY A 10 -7.10 -2.39 -1.66
C GLY A 10 -8.25 -3.18 -1.06
N GLY A 11 -8.73 -4.15 -1.78
CA GLY A 11 -9.85 -4.96 -1.32
C GLY A 11 -10.05 -6.20 -2.15
N CYS A 12 -11.04 -6.98 -1.75
CA CYS A 12 -11.28 -8.30 -2.31
C CYS A 12 -12.75 -8.65 -2.15
N SER A 13 -13.32 -9.28 -3.16
CA SER A 13 -14.69 -9.77 -3.12
C SER A 13 -14.68 -11.24 -2.72
N GLY A 14 -15.10 -11.55 -1.46
CA GLY A 14 -14.82 -12.84 -0.86
C GLY A 14 -13.35 -12.89 -0.45
N ASN A 15 -12.99 -13.44 0.63
CA ASN A 15 -11.61 -13.37 1.14
C ASN A 15 -11.11 -14.79 1.46
N PRO A 16 -10.49 -15.52 0.49
CA PRO A 16 -9.96 -15.04 -0.80
C PRO A 16 -10.99 -14.93 -1.92
N GLY A 17 -10.59 -14.20 -2.97
CA GLY A 17 -11.43 -14.02 -4.16
C GLY A 17 -10.82 -12.98 -5.09
N PRO A 18 -11.59 -12.47 -6.08
CA PRO A 18 -11.11 -11.41 -6.95
C PRO A 18 -10.81 -10.16 -6.13
N GLY A 19 -9.66 -9.57 -6.37
CA GLY A 19 -9.22 -8.40 -5.63
C GLY A 19 -8.70 -7.30 -6.53
N GLY A 20 -8.60 -6.09 -5.97
CA GLY A 20 -8.08 -4.95 -6.67
C GLY A 20 -7.44 -3.96 -5.72
N TRP A 21 -6.69 -3.04 -6.31
CA TRP A 21 -6.05 -1.96 -5.57
C TRP A 21 -6.04 -0.68 -6.40
N GLY A 22 -6.01 0.45 -5.72
CA GLY A 22 -5.93 1.75 -6.36
C GLY A 22 -4.95 2.66 -5.62
N VAL A 23 -4.30 3.53 -6.39
CA VAL A 23 -3.29 4.46 -5.89
C VAL A 23 -3.48 5.81 -6.57
N VAL A 24 -3.37 6.89 -5.79
CA VAL A 24 -3.27 8.25 -6.32
C VAL A 24 -1.98 8.85 -5.81
N VAL A 25 -1.14 9.33 -6.73
CA VAL A 25 0.13 10.01 -6.40
C VAL A 25 -0.01 11.47 -6.78
N ILE A 26 0.18 12.36 -5.82
CA ILE A 26 -0.01 13.79 -6.00
C ILE A 26 1.32 14.52 -5.82
N PHE A 27 1.65 15.37 -6.78
CA PHE A 27 2.84 16.19 -6.72
C PHE A 27 2.62 17.48 -7.51
N ASN A 28 2.89 18.62 -6.87
CA ASN A 28 2.71 19.95 -7.48
C ASN A 28 1.32 20.15 -8.10
N GLY A 29 0.28 19.67 -7.42
CA GLY A 29 -1.09 19.85 -7.87
C GLY A 29 -1.54 18.85 -8.94
N GLU A 30 -0.64 18.00 -9.42
CA GLU A 30 -0.99 16.97 -10.40
C GLU A 30 -1.22 15.64 -9.69
N ALA A 31 -2.29 14.94 -10.06
CA ALA A 31 -2.63 13.65 -9.50
C ALA A 31 -2.55 12.57 -10.57
N LYS A 32 -1.80 11.51 -10.31
CA LYS A 32 -1.70 10.35 -11.19
C LYS A 32 -2.39 9.17 -10.53
N GLN A 33 -3.13 8.41 -11.31
CA GLN A 33 -3.88 7.25 -10.83
C GLN A 33 -3.26 5.97 -11.35
N LEU A 34 -3.20 4.95 -10.49
CA LEU A 34 -2.77 3.60 -10.86
C LEU A 34 -3.72 2.61 -10.24
N SER A 35 -3.89 1.48 -10.90
CA SER A 35 -4.70 0.40 -10.35
C SER A 35 -4.25 -0.93 -10.91
N GLY A 36 -4.68 -2.00 -10.25
CA GLY A 36 -4.42 -3.36 -10.68
C GLY A 36 -5.24 -4.33 -9.85
N GLY A 37 -5.13 -5.61 -10.16
CA GLY A 37 -5.90 -6.60 -9.45
C GLY A 37 -5.43 -8.01 -9.73
N GLU A 38 -6.02 -8.97 -9.02
CA GLU A 38 -5.74 -10.40 -9.14
C GLU A 38 -7.04 -11.18 -9.02
N LYS A 39 -7.10 -12.33 -9.67
CA LYS A 39 -8.31 -13.16 -9.67
C LYS A 39 -8.55 -13.89 -8.35
N ASN A 40 -7.48 -14.20 -7.63
CA ASN A 40 -7.57 -14.93 -6.36
C ASN A 40 -6.55 -14.38 -5.37
N THR A 41 -7.02 -13.57 -4.45
CA THR A 41 -6.15 -12.88 -3.50
C THR A 41 -6.91 -12.61 -2.21
N THR A 42 -6.30 -11.82 -1.32
CA THR A 42 -6.93 -11.43 -0.06
C THR A 42 -6.93 -9.92 0.09
N ASN A 43 -7.77 -9.43 0.98
CA ASN A 43 -7.85 -8.00 1.27
C ASN A 43 -6.48 -7.44 1.69
N ASN A 44 -5.82 -8.12 2.62
CA ASN A 44 -4.51 -7.65 3.12
C ASN A 44 -3.42 -7.65 2.03
N ARG A 45 -3.43 -8.65 1.15
CA ARG A 45 -2.47 -8.68 0.04
C ARG A 45 -2.69 -7.50 -0.91
N MET A 46 -3.94 -7.14 -1.17
CA MET A 46 -4.25 -6.00 -2.05
C MET A 46 -3.85 -4.68 -1.41
N GLU A 47 -4.05 -4.52 -0.12
CA GLU A 47 -3.60 -3.35 0.61
C GLU A 47 -2.07 -3.20 0.56
N LEU A 48 -1.35 -4.29 0.79
CA LEU A 48 0.11 -4.31 0.69
C LEU A 48 0.57 -4.00 -0.74
N THR A 49 -0.07 -4.61 -1.73
CA THR A 49 0.27 -4.42 -3.14
C THR A 49 0.09 -2.96 -3.57
N ALA A 50 -0.97 -2.30 -3.10
CA ALA A 50 -1.18 -0.89 -3.37
C ALA A 50 -0.02 -0.05 -2.84
N ALA A 51 0.38 -0.26 -1.59
CA ALA A 51 1.48 0.48 -0.98
C ALA A 51 2.81 0.22 -1.71
N ILE A 52 3.08 -1.03 -2.08
CA ILE A 52 4.29 -1.41 -2.81
C ILE A 52 4.36 -0.69 -4.15
N ASN A 53 3.27 -0.72 -4.91
CA ASN A 53 3.23 -0.07 -6.22
C ASN A 53 3.39 1.44 -6.10
N ALA A 54 2.76 2.04 -5.09
CA ALA A 54 2.88 3.48 -4.85
C ALA A 54 4.34 3.89 -4.59
N LEU A 55 5.01 3.19 -3.68
CA LEU A 55 6.39 3.52 -3.34
C LEU A 55 7.36 3.16 -4.46
N SER A 56 7.09 2.10 -5.23
CA SER A 56 7.90 1.74 -6.39
C SER A 56 7.91 2.85 -7.42
N ILE A 57 6.78 3.46 -7.69
CA ILE A 57 6.68 4.57 -8.63
C ILE A 57 7.49 5.76 -8.15
N VAL A 58 7.39 6.09 -6.86
CA VAL A 58 8.18 7.18 -6.28
C VAL A 58 9.67 6.92 -6.44
N LYS A 59 10.10 5.70 -6.10
CA LYS A 59 11.52 5.34 -6.20
C LYS A 59 12.04 5.41 -7.63
N ASN A 60 11.22 5.04 -8.60
CA ASN A 60 11.62 4.98 -10.00
C ASN A 60 11.37 6.27 -10.78
N THR A 61 10.81 7.29 -10.15
CA THR A 61 10.56 8.59 -10.78
C THR A 61 11.64 9.58 -10.36
N LYS A 62 12.46 9.97 -11.30
CA LYS A 62 13.60 10.85 -11.06
C LYS A 62 13.21 12.17 -10.40
N GLU A 63 12.08 12.72 -10.80
CA GLU A 63 11.53 13.97 -10.28
C GLU A 63 11.30 13.93 -8.77
N PHE A 64 11.05 12.74 -8.22
CA PHE A 64 10.76 12.56 -6.79
C PHE A 64 11.98 12.19 -5.95
N SER A 65 13.15 12.13 -6.56
CA SER A 65 14.39 11.76 -5.87
C SER A 65 14.68 12.69 -4.69
N GLY A 66 14.88 12.10 -3.52
CA GLY A 66 15.22 12.86 -2.31
C GLY A 66 14.08 13.60 -1.65
N LEU A 67 12.86 13.49 -2.18
CA LEU A 67 11.70 14.18 -1.61
C LEU A 67 11.05 13.35 -0.51
N PRO A 68 10.52 14.00 0.53
CA PRO A 68 9.73 13.28 1.53
C PRO A 68 8.42 12.78 0.92
N VAL A 69 7.96 11.63 1.38
CA VAL A 69 6.74 10.98 0.90
C VAL A 69 5.77 10.84 2.07
N LYS A 70 4.56 11.33 1.88
CA LYS A 70 3.49 11.12 2.85
C LYS A 70 2.47 10.17 2.23
N ILE A 71 2.31 8.99 2.83
CA ILE A 71 1.35 8.01 2.36
C ILE A 71 0.15 7.97 3.32
N ASN A 72 -1.03 8.19 2.78
CA ASN A 72 -2.29 8.16 3.52
C ASN A 72 -2.96 6.83 3.25
N ILE A 73 -3.17 6.05 4.29
CA ILE A 73 -3.63 4.68 4.17
C ILE A 73 -4.73 4.41 5.20
N ASP A 74 -5.77 3.69 4.80
CA ASP A 74 -6.85 3.31 5.71
C ASP A 74 -6.64 1.93 6.34
N SER A 75 -5.68 1.17 5.84
CA SER A 75 -5.37 -0.15 6.38
C SER A 75 -4.50 -0.06 7.63
N GLN A 76 -5.07 -0.37 8.78
CA GLN A 76 -4.31 -0.46 10.03
C GLN A 76 -3.32 -1.62 9.98
N TYR A 77 -3.67 -2.70 9.28
CA TYR A 77 -2.80 -3.85 9.10
C TYR A 77 -1.47 -3.44 8.46
N VAL A 78 -1.52 -2.71 7.35
CA VAL A 78 -0.29 -2.26 6.67
C VAL A 78 0.47 -1.25 7.51
N LYS A 79 -0.22 -0.24 8.06
CA LYS A 79 0.43 0.78 8.88
C LYS A 79 1.13 0.17 10.08
N ASN A 80 0.43 -0.67 10.83
CA ASN A 80 0.99 -1.27 12.04
C ASN A 80 2.12 -2.24 11.70
N GLY A 81 1.98 -2.98 10.62
CA GLY A 81 3.02 -3.90 10.20
C GLY A 81 4.33 -3.21 9.87
N ILE A 82 4.27 -2.16 9.04
CA ILE A 82 5.49 -1.48 8.59
C ILE A 82 6.11 -0.60 9.68
N THR A 83 5.32 -0.08 10.61
CA THR A 83 5.82 0.81 11.65
C THR A 83 6.17 0.11 12.96
N VAL A 84 5.55 -1.03 13.25
CA VAL A 84 5.69 -1.72 14.54
C VAL A 84 6.16 -3.17 14.37
N TRP A 85 5.40 -4.00 13.66
CA TRP A 85 5.62 -5.45 13.65
C TRP A 85 6.88 -5.88 12.92
N ILE A 86 7.25 -5.16 11.87
CA ILE A 86 8.33 -5.58 10.98
C ILE A 86 9.68 -5.64 11.67
N LYS A 87 9.89 -4.81 12.67
CA LYS A 87 11.14 -4.81 13.45
C LYS A 87 11.36 -6.16 14.13
N ASN A 88 10.31 -6.69 14.76
CA ASN A 88 10.39 -8.00 15.42
C ASN A 88 10.51 -9.13 14.40
N TRP A 89 9.82 -9.04 13.29
CA TRP A 89 9.92 -10.07 12.24
C TRP A 89 11.34 -10.16 11.69
N LYS A 90 11.99 -9.03 11.46
CA LYS A 90 13.38 -9.00 10.97
C LYS A 90 14.33 -9.61 11.99
N LEU A 91 14.14 -9.31 13.26
CA LEU A 91 14.97 -9.87 14.34
C LEU A 91 14.78 -11.37 14.47
N LYS A 92 13.62 -11.90 14.17
CA LYS A 92 13.30 -13.33 14.31
C LYS A 92 13.38 -14.10 12.99
N GLY A 93 14.02 -13.52 11.96
CA GLY A 93 14.17 -14.17 10.67
C GLY A 93 12.86 -14.37 9.92
N TRP A 94 11.93 -13.42 10.05
CA TRP A 94 10.62 -13.44 9.38
C TRP A 94 9.74 -14.60 9.84
N LYS A 95 9.80 -14.92 11.12
CA LYS A 95 8.95 -15.95 11.71
C LYS A 95 8.10 -15.36 12.83
N THR A 96 6.92 -15.93 13.01
CA THR A 96 6.04 -15.58 14.13
C THR A 96 6.53 -16.23 15.42
N ALA A 97 5.88 -15.92 16.52
CA ALA A 97 6.19 -16.53 17.83
C ALA A 97 6.08 -18.06 17.77
N ASP A 98 5.20 -18.60 16.92
CA ASP A 98 5.02 -20.04 16.73
C ASP A 98 6.05 -20.65 15.78
N LYS A 99 7.08 -19.90 15.39
CA LYS A 99 8.11 -20.32 14.45
C LYS A 99 7.60 -20.63 13.05
N LYS A 100 6.42 -20.11 12.70
CA LYS A 100 5.86 -20.20 11.35
C LYS A 100 6.25 -18.98 10.52
N PRO A 101 6.34 -19.10 9.18
CA PRO A 101 6.63 -17.93 8.35
C PRO A 101 5.58 -16.83 8.55
N VAL A 102 6.03 -15.58 8.52
CA VAL A 102 5.13 -14.44 8.60
C VAL A 102 4.19 -14.47 7.38
N LYS A 103 2.89 -14.31 7.62
CA LYS A 103 1.90 -14.28 6.56
C LYS A 103 2.16 -13.09 5.64
N ASN A 104 2.09 -13.31 4.33
CA ASN A 104 2.38 -12.30 3.30
C ASN A 104 3.82 -11.82 3.34
N GLN A 105 4.74 -12.66 3.80
CA GLN A 105 6.16 -12.33 3.94
C GLN A 105 6.76 -11.77 2.65
N ASP A 106 6.40 -12.32 1.51
CA ASP A 106 6.89 -11.87 0.20
C ASP A 106 6.61 -10.38 -0.02
N LEU A 107 5.41 -9.95 0.29
CA LEU A 107 5.00 -8.54 0.13
C LEU A 107 5.62 -7.66 1.22
N TRP A 108 5.69 -8.15 2.45
CA TRP A 108 6.27 -7.38 3.54
C TRP A 108 7.75 -7.07 3.30
N ILE A 109 8.50 -8.03 2.75
CA ILE A 109 9.91 -7.82 2.43
C ILE A 109 10.07 -6.74 1.36
N GLN A 110 9.25 -6.79 0.31
CA GLN A 110 9.26 -5.76 -0.74
C GLN A 110 8.93 -4.37 -0.18
N LEU A 111 7.91 -4.30 0.66
CA LEU A 111 7.52 -3.02 1.25
C LEU A 111 8.59 -2.46 2.16
N ASP A 112 9.22 -3.31 2.96
CA ASP A 112 10.31 -2.90 3.85
C ASP A 112 11.50 -2.32 3.08
N GLU A 113 11.87 -2.95 1.98
CA GLU A 113 12.96 -2.45 1.14
C GLU A 113 12.66 -1.06 0.59
N LEU A 114 11.44 -0.85 0.10
CA LEU A 114 11.01 0.45 -0.42
C LEU A 114 10.94 1.49 0.69
N ASN A 115 10.39 1.13 1.82
CA ASN A 115 10.26 2.03 2.97
C ASN A 115 11.63 2.47 3.48
N SER A 116 12.61 1.58 3.46
CA SER A 116 13.98 1.88 3.90
C SER A 116 14.73 2.75 2.89
N ALA A 117 14.40 2.64 1.61
CA ALA A 117 15.05 3.39 0.55
C ALA A 117 14.52 4.82 0.39
N LEU A 118 13.36 5.12 0.96
CA LEU A 118 12.66 6.40 0.82
C LEU A 118 12.41 7.02 2.19
N ASP A 119 12.15 8.32 2.20
CA ASP A 119 11.76 9.06 3.40
C ASP A 119 10.23 9.07 3.48
N VAL A 120 9.64 8.06 4.10
CA VAL A 120 8.19 7.85 4.10
C VAL A 120 7.58 8.12 5.47
N SER A 121 6.52 8.92 5.49
CA SER A 121 5.68 9.13 6.66
C SER A 121 4.36 8.39 6.44
N TRP A 122 4.02 7.49 7.35
CA TRP A 122 2.79 6.69 7.28
C TRP A 122 1.69 7.35 8.08
N ASN A 123 0.64 7.78 7.40
CA ASN A 123 -0.50 8.45 8.00
C ASN A 123 -1.76 7.60 7.85
N TRP A 124 -2.30 7.14 8.98
CA TRP A 124 -3.55 6.40 8.96
C TRP A 124 -4.72 7.38 8.83
N VAL A 125 -5.59 7.13 7.86
CA VAL A 125 -6.83 7.88 7.69
C VAL A 125 -8.00 6.93 7.89
N LYS A 126 -9.05 7.43 8.55
CA LYS A 126 -10.25 6.63 8.72
C LYS A 126 -10.89 6.42 7.36
N GLY A 127 -11.13 5.14 7.00
CA GLY A 127 -11.62 4.79 5.68
C GLY A 127 -12.92 5.50 5.33
N HIS A 128 -13.02 5.93 4.09
CA HIS A 128 -14.21 6.54 3.50
C HIS A 128 -14.75 7.75 4.27
N ALA A 129 -13.87 8.52 4.88
CA ALA A 129 -14.25 9.70 5.66
C ALA A 129 -14.49 10.93 4.78
N GLY A 130 -14.95 10.76 3.55
CA GLY A 130 -15.26 11.86 2.64
C GLY A 130 -14.05 12.54 2.03
N ILE A 131 -12.89 11.92 2.10
CA ILE A 131 -11.68 12.43 1.47
C ILE A 131 -11.68 12.02 0.00
N GLU A 132 -11.64 13.02 -0.89
CA GLU A 132 -11.79 12.82 -2.32
C GLU A 132 -10.87 11.75 -2.90
N TYR A 133 -9.58 11.79 -2.53
CA TYR A 133 -8.60 10.84 -3.09
C TYR A 133 -8.77 9.43 -2.55
N ASN A 134 -9.26 9.29 -1.31
CA ASN A 134 -9.60 7.97 -0.78
C ASN A 134 -10.74 7.34 -1.57
N GLU A 135 -11.74 8.15 -1.94
CA GLU A 135 -12.87 7.69 -2.75
C GLU A 135 -12.43 7.28 -4.14
N ILE A 136 -11.50 8.03 -4.75
CA ILE A 136 -10.94 7.68 -6.04
C ILE A 136 -10.22 6.33 -5.96
N CYS A 137 -9.41 6.13 -4.93
CA CYS A 137 -8.73 4.85 -4.72
C CYS A 137 -9.72 3.69 -4.56
N ASP A 138 -10.80 3.91 -3.81
CA ASP A 138 -11.83 2.90 -3.65
C ASP A 138 -12.50 2.56 -4.98
N GLN A 139 -12.82 3.56 -5.79
CA GLN A 139 -13.41 3.34 -7.11
C GLN A 139 -12.48 2.56 -8.02
N LEU A 140 -11.18 2.88 -8.01
CA LEU A 140 -10.18 2.15 -8.78
C LEU A 140 -10.11 0.69 -8.32
N CYS A 141 -10.11 0.48 -7.01
CA CYS A 141 -10.11 -0.84 -6.40
C CYS A 141 -11.34 -1.65 -6.85
N GLN A 142 -12.53 -1.08 -6.75
CA GLN A 142 -13.79 -1.77 -7.13
C GLN A 142 -13.82 -2.10 -8.61
N LYS A 143 -13.32 -1.21 -9.45
CA LYS A 143 -13.23 -1.44 -10.88
C LYS A 143 -12.33 -2.64 -11.20
N GLU A 144 -11.20 -2.75 -10.53
CA GLU A 144 -10.29 -3.88 -10.73
C GLU A 144 -10.86 -5.18 -10.22
N ILE A 145 -11.58 -5.14 -9.09
CA ILE A 145 -12.29 -6.32 -8.59
C ILE A 145 -13.28 -6.83 -9.64
N ALA A 146 -14.05 -5.93 -10.23
CA ALA A 146 -15.03 -6.29 -11.26
C ALA A 146 -14.36 -6.93 -12.49
N LYS A 147 -13.21 -6.44 -12.90
CA LYS A 147 -12.46 -7.01 -14.03
C LYS A 147 -11.95 -8.43 -13.75
N ASN A 148 -11.72 -8.78 -12.50
CA ASN A 148 -11.13 -10.05 -12.12
C ASN A 148 -12.14 -11.10 -11.65
N ARG A 149 -13.40 -10.78 -11.73
CA ARG A 149 -14.46 -11.73 -11.41
C ARG A 149 -14.63 -12.83 -12.46
#